data_26ae878c0eab3ae70e98c8d2a141e8ce
#
_entry.id   26ae878c0eab3ae70e98c8d2a141e8ce
#
_cell.length_a   1.000
_cell.length_b   1.000
_cell.length_c   1.000
_cell.angle_alpha   90.00
_cell.angle_beta   90.00
_cell.angle_gamma   90.00
#
_symmetry.space_group_name_H-M   'P 1'
#
loop_
_entity.id
_entity.type
_entity.pdbx_description
1 polymer ?
#
loop_
_entity_poly.entity_id
_entity_poly.type
_entity_poly.pdbx_seq_one_letter_code
_entity_poly.pdbx_strand_id
1 'polypeptide(L)'
;MIELRPFASLGAANHGWLDARHHFSFANYHDPARVQWGALRVWNDDRIAAKSGFPPHPHQDMEIITYVRQGAITHQDSLGDKGRTEAGDVQVMSAGTGIRHAEYNLEDEECRLFQIWIMPDRGGHAPSWGTRPFPKDSRDGRFEVLASGLPDDADALKINTSGRVAAAFVKAGETVRYDTTPDRHLYLVPATGRVRIGAVEAAARDGVAITGERQIEVTALEDAELVLVDAA
;
A
#
# COMPACT_ATOMS: atom_id res chain seq x y z
N MET A 1 -14.49 -14.26 -5.57
CA MET A 1 -15.35 -13.15 -5.08
C MET A 1 -14.64 -11.83 -5.31
N ILE A 2 -15.34 -10.82 -5.86
CA ILE A 2 -14.79 -9.47 -6.09
C ILE A 2 -15.77 -8.49 -5.44
N GLU A 3 -15.32 -7.73 -4.42
CA GLU A 3 -16.15 -6.84 -3.60
C GLU A 3 -15.61 -5.41 -3.68
N LEU A 4 -16.44 -4.47 -4.12
CA LEU A 4 -16.13 -3.04 -4.11
C LEU A 4 -16.29 -2.45 -2.70
N ARG A 5 -15.31 -1.68 -2.27
CA ARG A 5 -15.33 -0.84 -1.07
C ARG A 5 -15.20 0.63 -1.47
N PRO A 6 -16.32 1.31 -1.72
CA PRO A 6 -16.31 2.69 -2.24
C PRO A 6 -15.58 3.64 -1.30
N PHE A 7 -14.80 4.57 -1.84
CA PHE A 7 -14.07 5.59 -1.08
C PHE A 7 -14.96 6.37 -0.11
N ALA A 8 -16.18 6.68 -0.53
CA ALA A 8 -17.15 7.39 0.30
C ALA A 8 -17.61 6.60 1.55
N SER A 9 -17.40 5.26 1.57
CA SER A 9 -17.75 4.38 2.70
C SER A 9 -16.59 4.09 3.66
N LEU A 10 -15.39 4.62 3.36
CA LEU A 10 -14.21 4.40 4.19
C LEU A 10 -14.28 5.18 5.50
N GLY A 11 -13.59 4.67 6.51
CA GLY A 11 -13.35 5.42 7.74
C GLY A 11 -12.60 6.72 7.46
N ALA A 12 -12.77 7.71 8.31
CA ALA A 12 -12.13 9.01 8.14
C ALA A 12 -11.60 9.57 9.46
N ALA A 13 -10.45 10.24 9.39
CA ALA A 13 -9.92 11.05 10.48
C ALA A 13 -9.29 12.32 9.91
N ASN A 14 -9.49 13.44 10.62
CA ASN A 14 -8.85 14.70 10.25
C ASN A 14 -8.25 15.35 11.51
N HIS A 15 -6.95 15.57 11.48
CA HIS A 15 -6.17 16.18 12.55
C HIS A 15 -5.60 17.56 12.17
N GLY A 16 -6.15 18.17 11.12
CA GLY A 16 -5.66 19.43 10.55
C GLY A 16 -4.48 19.22 9.61
N TRP A 17 -3.37 18.71 10.12
CA TRP A 17 -2.18 18.38 9.33
C TRP A 17 -2.27 17.04 8.58
N LEU A 18 -3.16 16.14 9.01
CA LEU A 18 -3.42 14.82 8.43
C LEU A 18 -4.91 14.69 8.11
N ASP A 19 -5.24 14.42 6.85
CA ASP A 19 -6.56 13.94 6.41
C ASP A 19 -6.41 12.50 5.92
N ALA A 20 -6.95 11.56 6.68
CA ALA A 20 -6.80 10.13 6.45
C ALA A 20 -8.13 9.46 6.08
N ARG A 21 -8.06 8.47 5.18
CA ARG A 21 -9.14 7.52 4.92
C ARG A 21 -8.66 6.11 5.23
N HIS A 22 -9.51 5.35 5.94
CA HIS A 22 -9.19 4.04 6.44
C HIS A 22 -10.02 2.97 5.70
N HIS A 23 -9.35 2.14 4.90
CA HIS A 23 -9.98 0.99 4.24
C HIS A 23 -10.31 -0.13 5.23
N PHE A 24 -9.57 -0.19 6.34
CA PHE A 24 -9.72 -1.14 7.45
C PHE A 24 -9.83 -0.41 8.78
N SER A 25 -10.31 -1.12 9.80
CA SER A 25 -10.36 -0.63 11.18
C SER A 25 -8.98 -0.16 11.64
N PHE A 26 -8.89 1.10 12.02
CA PHE A 26 -7.66 1.75 12.43
C PHE A 26 -7.94 2.89 13.42
N ALA A 27 -7.10 3.04 14.44
CA ALA A 27 -7.24 4.05 15.50
C ALA A 27 -8.66 4.04 16.10
N ASN A 28 -9.40 5.14 15.96
CA ASN A 28 -10.76 5.29 16.49
C ASN A 28 -11.85 4.80 15.52
N TYR A 29 -11.51 4.44 14.29
CA TYR A 29 -12.44 3.85 13.34
C TYR A 29 -12.50 2.34 13.52
N HIS A 30 -13.70 1.81 13.75
CA HIS A 30 -13.92 0.38 13.89
C HIS A 30 -15.12 -0.07 13.05
N ASP A 31 -14.84 -1.01 12.12
CA ASP A 31 -15.81 -1.76 11.36
C ASP A 31 -15.48 -3.25 11.49
N PRO A 32 -16.32 -4.07 12.17
CA PRO A 32 -16.02 -5.48 12.38
C PRO A 32 -15.93 -6.31 11.09
N ALA A 33 -16.50 -5.83 9.98
CA ALA A 33 -16.38 -6.45 8.66
C ALA A 33 -15.09 -6.07 7.93
N ARG A 34 -14.33 -5.09 8.46
CA ARG A 34 -13.11 -4.55 7.85
C ARG A 34 -11.95 -4.50 8.83
N VAL A 35 -11.71 -5.60 9.54
CA VAL A 35 -10.57 -5.70 10.47
C VAL A 35 -9.29 -6.07 9.75
N GLN A 36 -9.38 -6.98 8.78
CA GLN A 36 -8.24 -7.46 7.98
C GLN A 36 -8.73 -8.11 6.69
N TRP A 37 -7.80 -8.39 5.77
CA TRP A 37 -8.04 -9.15 4.55
C TRP A 37 -6.84 -10.08 4.28
N GLY A 38 -6.95 -11.37 4.64
CA GLY A 38 -5.78 -12.22 4.81
C GLY A 38 -4.82 -11.60 5.82
N ALA A 39 -3.54 -11.55 5.51
CA ALA A 39 -2.53 -10.88 6.35
C ALA A 39 -2.55 -9.34 6.23
N LEU A 40 -3.28 -8.73 5.28
CA LEU A 40 -3.41 -7.27 5.16
C LEU A 40 -4.24 -6.72 6.32
N ARG A 41 -3.62 -5.88 7.15
CA ARG A 41 -4.22 -5.35 8.39
C ARG A 41 -4.66 -3.89 8.28
N VAL A 42 -3.90 -3.07 7.54
CA VAL A 42 -4.17 -1.62 7.37
C VAL A 42 -3.92 -1.23 5.93
N TRP A 43 -4.81 -0.39 5.43
CA TRP A 43 -4.59 0.43 4.25
C TRP A 43 -5.18 1.81 4.51
N ASN A 44 -4.31 2.76 4.75
CA ASN A 44 -4.69 4.17 4.89
C ASN A 44 -4.33 4.94 3.63
N ASP A 45 -5.19 5.86 3.26
CA ASP A 45 -4.98 6.85 2.21
C ASP A 45 -4.83 8.21 2.90
N ASP A 46 -3.58 8.65 3.03
CA ASP A 46 -3.20 9.79 3.85
C ASP A 46 -2.80 10.99 2.99
N ARG A 47 -3.27 12.16 3.40
CA ARG A 47 -2.86 13.48 2.94
C ARG A 47 -2.18 14.20 4.08
N ILE A 48 -0.88 14.48 3.93
CA ILE A 48 -0.04 15.08 4.97
C ILE A 48 0.33 16.50 4.51
N ALA A 49 -0.07 17.50 5.28
CA ALA A 49 0.23 18.90 4.98
C ALA A 49 1.74 19.16 4.90
N ALA A 50 2.12 20.21 4.18
CA ALA A 50 3.50 20.67 4.12
C ALA A 50 4.10 20.88 5.52
N LYS A 51 5.37 20.54 5.69
CA LYS A 51 6.15 20.72 6.94
C LYS A 51 5.53 20.05 8.18
N SER A 52 4.81 18.95 7.99
CA SER A 52 4.15 18.20 9.07
C SER A 52 4.33 16.69 8.88
N GLY A 53 3.95 15.91 9.89
CA GLY A 53 4.09 14.46 9.84
C GLY A 53 3.92 13.81 11.20
N PHE A 54 4.23 12.52 11.24
CA PHE A 54 4.13 11.69 12.44
C PHE A 54 5.41 11.82 13.28
N PRO A 55 5.32 12.31 14.54
CA PRO A 55 6.47 12.34 15.44
C PRO A 55 6.92 10.92 15.83
N PRO A 56 8.09 10.76 16.47
CA PRO A 56 8.62 9.46 16.83
C PRO A 56 7.65 8.58 17.64
N HIS A 57 7.25 7.46 17.06
CA HIS A 57 6.32 6.49 17.64
C HIS A 57 6.81 5.05 17.39
N PRO A 58 6.42 4.08 18.23
CA PRO A 58 6.91 2.72 18.17
C PRO A 58 6.01 1.82 17.31
N HIS A 59 6.64 0.80 16.70
CA HIS A 59 5.97 -0.36 16.08
C HIS A 59 6.67 -1.65 16.51
N GLN A 60 5.94 -2.75 16.44
CA GLN A 60 6.44 -4.11 16.70
C GLN A 60 5.65 -5.09 15.82
N ASP A 61 6.36 -6.13 15.33
CA ASP A 61 5.79 -7.26 14.58
C ASP A 61 4.78 -6.83 13.50
N MET A 62 5.22 -5.92 12.62
CA MET A 62 4.42 -5.41 11.49
C MET A 62 5.33 -5.08 10.31
N GLU A 63 4.88 -5.42 9.11
CA GLU A 63 5.48 -4.99 7.86
C GLU A 63 4.73 -3.74 7.38
N ILE A 64 5.41 -2.61 7.33
CA ILE A 64 4.82 -1.30 7.00
C ILE A 64 5.40 -0.82 5.69
N ILE A 65 4.53 -0.67 4.70
CA ILE A 65 4.89 -0.25 3.35
C ILE A 65 4.23 1.09 3.06
N THR A 66 5.01 2.07 2.66
CA THR A 66 4.51 3.39 2.27
C THR A 66 4.69 3.56 0.77
N TYR A 67 3.60 3.69 0.03
CA TYR A 67 3.58 4.02 -1.39
C TYR A 67 3.24 5.50 -1.57
N VAL A 68 4.19 6.30 -2.06
CA VAL A 68 3.99 7.74 -2.24
C VAL A 68 3.33 8.00 -3.59
N ARG A 69 2.19 8.70 -3.57
CA ARG A 69 1.42 9.07 -4.77
C ARG A 69 1.71 10.48 -5.27
N GLN A 70 2.05 11.39 -4.34
CA GLN A 70 2.38 12.79 -4.63
C GLN A 70 3.31 13.34 -3.57
N GLY A 71 4.27 14.18 -3.98
CA GLY A 71 5.26 14.78 -3.09
C GLY A 71 6.30 13.78 -2.63
N ALA A 72 6.73 13.90 -1.38
CA ALA A 72 7.68 12.99 -0.77
C ALA A 72 7.46 12.88 0.74
N ILE A 73 7.89 11.74 1.31
CA ILE A 73 7.96 11.52 2.74
C ILE A 73 9.39 11.24 3.19
N THR A 74 9.80 11.80 4.31
CA THR A 74 11.11 11.56 4.92
C THR A 74 10.94 10.72 6.17
N HIS A 75 11.57 9.55 6.18
CA HIS A 75 11.66 8.61 7.29
C HIS A 75 12.94 8.83 8.08
N GLN A 76 12.86 8.63 9.40
CA GLN A 76 14.01 8.50 10.29
C GLN A 76 13.64 7.56 11.44
N ASP A 77 14.56 6.67 11.83
CA ASP A 77 14.28 5.66 12.87
C ASP A 77 15.37 5.49 13.93
N SER A 78 15.08 4.59 14.87
CA SER A 78 15.97 4.27 16.01
C SER A 78 17.14 3.36 15.65
N LEU A 79 17.21 2.82 14.44
CA LEU A 79 18.36 2.08 13.92
C LEU A 79 19.42 3.05 13.35
N GLY A 80 19.04 4.31 13.13
CA GLY A 80 19.88 5.34 12.52
C GLY A 80 19.64 5.49 11.03
N ASP A 81 18.66 4.77 10.47
CA ASP A 81 18.27 4.92 9.08
C ASP A 81 17.53 6.24 8.88
N LYS A 82 17.80 6.87 7.73
CA LYS A 82 17.11 8.07 7.27
C LYS A 82 17.05 8.08 5.75
N GLY A 83 15.89 8.39 5.20
CA GLY A 83 15.73 8.50 3.76
C GLY A 83 14.47 9.24 3.35
N ARG A 84 14.44 9.62 2.08
CA ARG A 84 13.35 10.34 1.43
C ARG A 84 12.80 9.47 0.31
N THR A 85 11.49 9.27 0.30
CA THR A 85 10.76 8.48 -0.70
C THR A 85 9.85 9.41 -1.49
N GLU A 86 10.00 9.42 -2.80
CA GLU A 86 9.27 10.31 -3.73
C GLU A 86 8.05 9.63 -4.35
N ALA A 87 7.22 10.44 -5.01
CA ALA A 87 6.04 9.96 -5.73
C ALA A 87 6.38 8.86 -6.75
N GLY A 88 5.62 7.77 -6.70
CA GLY A 88 5.79 6.54 -7.48
C GLY A 88 6.80 5.57 -6.90
N ASP A 89 7.47 5.90 -5.79
CA ASP A 89 8.40 5.02 -5.10
C ASP A 89 7.79 4.46 -3.80
N VAL A 90 8.48 3.48 -3.25
CA VAL A 90 8.04 2.77 -2.05
C VAL A 90 9.17 2.69 -1.03
N GLN A 91 8.80 2.76 0.24
CA GLN A 91 9.65 2.36 1.36
C GLN A 91 9.00 1.24 2.14
N VAL A 92 9.83 0.43 2.78
CA VAL A 92 9.44 -0.68 3.63
C VAL A 92 10.11 -0.55 4.98
N MET A 93 9.33 -0.70 6.06
CA MET A 93 9.84 -0.86 7.42
C MET A 93 9.32 -2.17 7.99
N SER A 94 10.22 -3.09 8.30
CA SER A 94 9.92 -4.28 9.11
C SER A 94 10.11 -3.92 10.57
N ALA A 95 9.03 -3.89 11.35
CA ALA A 95 9.11 -3.48 12.74
C ALA A 95 9.75 -4.54 13.65
N GLY A 96 9.59 -5.82 13.33
CA GLY A 96 10.23 -6.95 14.01
C GLY A 96 10.15 -6.86 15.53
N THR A 97 11.28 -7.04 16.22
CA THR A 97 11.35 -6.98 17.70
C THR A 97 11.07 -5.60 18.28
N GLY A 98 10.96 -4.58 17.46
CA GLY A 98 10.61 -3.22 17.85
C GLY A 98 11.48 -2.17 17.15
N ILE A 99 10.84 -1.12 16.67
CA ILE A 99 11.46 0.05 16.05
C ILE A 99 10.66 1.30 16.44
N ARG A 100 11.35 2.43 16.61
CA ARG A 100 10.70 3.75 16.71
C ARG A 100 11.07 4.53 15.48
N HIS A 101 10.07 5.15 14.84
CA HIS A 101 10.31 5.96 13.67
C HIS A 101 9.47 7.24 13.65
N ALA A 102 9.87 8.15 12.80
CA ALA A 102 9.14 9.35 12.44
C ALA A 102 9.02 9.44 10.92
N GLU A 103 7.89 9.94 10.43
CA GLU A 103 7.65 10.17 9.01
C GLU A 103 7.15 11.60 8.82
N TYR A 104 7.93 12.44 8.13
CA TYR A 104 7.61 13.84 7.91
C TYR A 104 7.56 14.20 6.43
N ASN A 105 6.53 14.92 6.04
CA ASN A 105 6.53 15.70 4.82
C ASN A 105 7.37 16.97 5.06
N LEU A 106 8.62 16.97 4.64
CA LEU A 106 9.53 18.12 4.74
C LEU A 106 9.45 19.06 3.54
N GLU A 107 8.56 18.76 2.58
CA GLU A 107 8.36 19.56 1.37
C GLU A 107 7.47 20.78 1.65
N ASP A 108 7.40 21.71 0.67
CA ASP A 108 6.57 22.91 0.73
C ASP A 108 5.13 22.67 0.26
N GLU A 109 4.85 21.47 -0.27
CA GLU A 109 3.54 21.05 -0.77
C GLU A 109 3.03 19.82 -0.02
N GLU A 110 1.74 19.50 -0.22
CA GLU A 110 1.09 18.32 0.37
C GLU A 110 1.70 17.03 -0.14
N CYS A 111 1.94 16.08 0.76
CA CYS A 111 2.27 14.69 0.43
C CYS A 111 1.00 13.83 0.48
N ARG A 112 0.84 12.97 -0.53
CA ARG A 112 -0.23 11.94 -0.57
C ARG A 112 0.40 10.57 -0.69
N LEU A 113 -0.02 9.65 0.15
CA LEU A 113 0.54 8.31 0.19
C LEU A 113 -0.51 7.26 0.59
N PHE A 114 -0.23 6.00 0.26
CA PHE A 114 -0.85 4.86 0.90
C PHE A 114 0.08 4.31 1.96
N GLN A 115 -0.43 4.15 3.18
CA GLN A 115 0.24 3.45 4.28
C GLN A 115 -0.39 2.06 4.39
N ILE A 116 0.39 1.01 4.11
CA ILE A 116 -0.06 -0.38 4.02
C ILE A 116 0.65 -1.19 5.10
N TRP A 117 -0.12 -1.90 5.95
CA TRP A 117 0.42 -2.76 6.98
C TRP A 117 0.02 -4.20 6.76
N ILE A 118 1.00 -5.09 6.70
CA ILE A 118 0.80 -6.51 6.51
C ILE A 118 1.39 -7.24 7.73
N MET A 119 0.64 -8.19 8.28
CA MET A 119 1.13 -9.01 9.39
C MET A 119 2.29 -9.88 8.92
N PRO A 120 3.41 -9.94 9.67
CA PRO A 120 4.50 -10.83 9.34
C PRO A 120 4.08 -12.31 9.52
N ASP A 121 4.80 -13.23 8.88
CA ASP A 121 4.57 -14.67 9.00
C ASP A 121 4.84 -15.22 10.42
N ARG A 122 5.69 -14.53 11.17
CA ARG A 122 5.98 -14.77 12.60
C ARG A 122 6.48 -13.49 13.26
N GLY A 123 6.39 -13.42 14.56
CA GLY A 123 6.99 -12.33 15.33
C GLY A 123 8.50 -12.49 15.51
N GLY A 124 9.15 -11.42 15.99
CA GLY A 124 10.53 -11.42 16.41
C GLY A 124 11.57 -11.36 15.29
N HIS A 125 11.20 -10.92 14.09
CA HIS A 125 12.18 -10.61 13.03
C HIS A 125 13.11 -9.46 13.48
N ALA A 126 14.29 -9.37 12.89
CA ALA A 126 15.14 -8.19 13.05
C ALA A 126 14.45 -6.99 12.41
N PRO A 127 14.39 -5.84 13.10
CA PRO A 127 13.86 -4.63 12.50
C PRO A 127 14.76 -4.13 11.38
N SER A 128 14.17 -3.52 10.36
CA SER A 128 14.89 -2.96 9.22
C SER A 128 14.07 -1.90 8.51
N TRP A 129 14.74 -1.04 7.77
CA TRP A 129 14.12 -0.09 6.86
C TRP A 129 14.87 -0.07 5.53
N GLY A 130 14.15 0.19 4.44
CA GLY A 130 14.72 0.39 3.12
C GLY A 130 13.77 1.11 2.18
N THR A 131 14.36 1.85 1.26
CA THR A 131 13.64 2.48 0.14
C THR A 131 14.44 2.31 -1.13
N ARG A 132 13.75 2.27 -2.25
CA ARG A 132 14.36 2.18 -3.56
C ARG A 132 13.49 2.86 -4.60
N PRO A 133 14.08 3.66 -5.53
CA PRO A 133 13.37 4.08 -6.72
C PRO A 133 13.12 2.87 -7.62
N PHE A 134 11.90 2.75 -8.11
CA PHE A 134 11.51 1.75 -9.10
C PHE A 134 11.29 2.44 -10.45
N PRO A 135 11.82 1.90 -11.56
CA PRO A 135 11.54 2.41 -12.90
C PRO A 135 10.03 2.45 -13.15
N LYS A 136 9.51 3.62 -13.55
CA LYS A 136 8.06 3.79 -13.74
C LYS A 136 7.58 3.19 -15.05
N ASP A 137 8.44 3.21 -16.08
CA ASP A 137 8.22 2.57 -17.36
C ASP A 137 8.15 1.03 -17.28
N SER A 138 8.78 0.41 -16.28
CA SER A 138 8.64 -1.03 -16.04
C SER A 138 7.23 -1.47 -15.67
N ARG A 139 6.39 -0.53 -15.21
CA ARG A 139 5.00 -0.76 -14.77
C ARG A 139 3.97 -0.55 -15.87
N ASP A 140 4.39 -0.10 -17.07
CA ASP A 140 3.48 0.11 -18.18
C ASP A 140 2.90 -1.22 -18.67
N GLY A 141 1.56 -1.38 -18.51
CA GLY A 141 0.81 -2.55 -18.93
C GLY A 141 1.13 -3.86 -18.18
N ARG A 142 1.84 -3.79 -17.05
CA ARG A 142 2.13 -4.95 -16.18
C ARG A 142 2.27 -4.56 -14.72
N PHE A 143 2.01 -5.51 -13.82
CA PHE A 143 2.34 -5.35 -12.41
C PHE A 143 3.84 -5.55 -12.18
N GLU A 144 4.48 -4.54 -11.59
CA GLU A 144 5.84 -4.61 -11.04
C GLU A 144 5.76 -4.88 -9.54
N VAL A 145 6.49 -5.88 -9.05
CA VAL A 145 6.54 -6.20 -7.62
C VAL A 145 7.51 -5.24 -6.92
N LEU A 146 7.00 -4.44 -6.00
CA LEU A 146 7.75 -3.40 -5.29
C LEU A 146 8.27 -3.89 -3.93
N ALA A 147 7.47 -4.69 -3.22
CA ALA A 147 7.84 -5.33 -1.95
C ALA A 147 7.33 -6.77 -1.92
N SER A 148 8.16 -7.69 -1.43
CA SER A 148 7.81 -9.10 -1.38
C SER A 148 8.56 -9.86 -0.29
N GLY A 149 7.90 -10.89 0.27
CA GLY A 149 8.55 -11.91 1.11
C GLY A 149 8.71 -13.24 0.38
N LEU A 150 8.36 -13.32 -0.90
CA LEU A 150 8.46 -14.56 -1.67
C LEU A 150 9.86 -14.69 -2.30
N PRO A 151 10.42 -15.91 -2.39
CA PRO A 151 11.81 -16.11 -2.82
C PRO A 151 12.07 -15.75 -4.29
N ASP A 152 11.04 -15.81 -5.13
CA ASP A 152 11.16 -15.56 -6.57
C ASP A 152 11.22 -14.06 -6.92
N ASP A 153 10.97 -13.18 -5.97
CA ASP A 153 10.92 -11.73 -6.16
C ASP A 153 12.20 -11.03 -5.66
N ALA A 154 13.37 -11.49 -6.11
CA ALA A 154 14.67 -11.03 -5.63
C ALA A 154 14.93 -9.53 -5.82
N ASP A 155 14.27 -8.91 -6.80
CA ASP A 155 14.40 -7.48 -7.10
C ASP A 155 13.45 -6.59 -6.29
N ALA A 156 12.52 -7.14 -5.52
CA ALA A 156 11.62 -6.39 -4.66
C ALA A 156 12.29 -5.99 -3.33
N LEU A 157 11.76 -4.95 -2.66
CA LEU A 157 12.11 -4.68 -1.26
C LEU A 157 11.58 -5.82 -0.40
N LYS A 158 12.43 -6.30 0.52
CA LYS A 158 12.10 -7.47 1.33
C LYS A 158 11.09 -7.13 2.43
N ILE A 159 10.06 -7.96 2.56
CA ILE A 159 9.14 -8.01 3.71
C ILE A 159 9.13 -9.44 4.30
N ASN A 160 8.76 -9.57 5.59
CA ASN A 160 8.77 -10.85 6.30
C ASN A 160 7.36 -11.46 6.37
N THR A 161 6.71 -11.59 5.22
CA THR A 161 5.38 -12.18 5.10
C THR A 161 5.25 -12.88 3.75
N SER A 162 4.43 -13.92 3.66
CA SER A 162 4.08 -14.54 2.38
C SER A 162 3.13 -13.63 1.60
N GLY A 163 3.66 -12.55 1.03
CA GLY A 163 2.88 -11.54 0.34
C GLY A 163 3.68 -10.66 -0.61
N ARG A 164 2.96 -9.89 -1.42
CA ARG A 164 3.50 -8.92 -2.38
C ARG A 164 2.77 -7.59 -2.28
N VAL A 165 3.48 -6.52 -2.53
CA VAL A 165 2.91 -5.23 -2.92
C VAL A 165 3.41 -4.93 -4.33
N ALA A 166 2.49 -4.72 -5.27
CA ALA A 166 2.79 -4.48 -6.67
C ALA A 166 2.06 -3.23 -7.18
N ALA A 167 2.61 -2.60 -8.22
CA ALA A 167 1.97 -1.48 -8.89
C ALA A 167 2.01 -1.62 -10.40
N ALA A 168 1.05 -0.98 -11.11
CA ALA A 168 0.99 -0.94 -12.56
C ALA A 168 0.47 0.41 -13.05
N PHE A 169 0.93 0.85 -14.23
CA PHE A 169 0.32 1.91 -15.01
C PHE A 169 -0.39 1.28 -16.22
N VAL A 170 -1.67 1.60 -16.40
CA VAL A 170 -2.50 1.01 -17.45
C VAL A 170 -3.20 2.13 -18.22
N LYS A 171 -3.00 2.16 -19.52
CA LYS A 171 -3.64 3.15 -20.40
C LYS A 171 -5.12 2.84 -20.60
N ALA A 172 -5.92 3.86 -20.80
CA ALA A 172 -7.34 3.72 -21.10
C ALA A 172 -7.57 2.71 -22.25
N GLY A 173 -8.44 1.72 -22.01
CA GLY A 173 -8.75 0.64 -22.93
C GLY A 173 -7.81 -0.57 -22.85
N GLU A 174 -6.68 -0.49 -22.17
CA GLU A 174 -5.77 -1.62 -21.96
C GLU A 174 -6.17 -2.48 -20.75
N THR A 175 -5.68 -3.72 -20.75
CA THR A 175 -5.93 -4.69 -19.67
C THR A 175 -4.60 -5.24 -19.17
N VAL A 176 -4.41 -5.18 -17.86
CA VAL A 176 -3.29 -5.82 -17.16
C VAL A 176 -3.79 -7.06 -16.42
N ARG A 177 -2.93 -8.09 -16.33
CA ARG A 177 -3.22 -9.36 -15.66
C ARG A 177 -2.33 -9.56 -14.46
N TYR A 178 -2.89 -10.19 -13.42
CA TYR A 178 -2.14 -10.64 -12.26
C TYR A 178 -2.54 -12.08 -11.93
N ASP A 179 -1.55 -12.98 -11.94
CA ASP A 179 -1.73 -14.39 -11.59
C ASP A 179 -1.63 -14.57 -10.07
N THR A 180 -2.52 -15.37 -9.52
CA THR A 180 -2.62 -15.64 -8.08
C THR A 180 -3.11 -17.08 -7.84
N THR A 181 -3.44 -17.42 -6.60
CA THR A 181 -4.09 -18.69 -6.26
C THR A 181 -5.38 -18.45 -5.48
N PRO A 182 -6.36 -19.38 -5.51
CA PRO A 182 -7.68 -19.15 -4.92
C PRO A 182 -7.70 -18.96 -3.39
N ASP A 183 -6.65 -19.36 -2.70
CA ASP A 183 -6.43 -19.20 -1.26
C ASP A 183 -5.83 -17.85 -0.86
N ARG A 184 -5.43 -17.04 -1.86
CA ARG A 184 -4.86 -15.70 -1.64
C ARG A 184 -5.93 -14.64 -1.50
N HIS A 185 -5.57 -13.57 -0.79
CA HIS A 185 -6.37 -12.39 -0.57
C HIS A 185 -5.74 -11.21 -1.29
N LEU A 186 -6.38 -10.77 -2.38
CA LEU A 186 -5.94 -9.59 -3.11
C LEU A 186 -6.72 -8.36 -2.64
N TYR A 187 -6.02 -7.24 -2.50
CA TYR A 187 -6.64 -5.94 -2.28
C TYR A 187 -6.07 -4.92 -3.25
N LEU A 188 -6.90 -4.40 -4.16
CA LEU A 188 -6.50 -3.48 -5.20
C LEU A 188 -7.12 -2.10 -4.95
N VAL A 189 -6.31 -1.05 -5.12
CA VAL A 189 -6.76 0.34 -5.07
C VAL A 189 -6.21 1.07 -6.29
N PRO A 190 -7.06 1.61 -7.17
CA PRO A 190 -6.63 2.57 -8.16
C PRO A 190 -6.16 3.85 -7.44
N ALA A 191 -4.88 4.19 -7.56
CA ALA A 191 -4.34 5.44 -7.04
C ALA A 191 -4.89 6.63 -7.84
N THR A 192 -5.06 6.43 -9.16
CA THR A 192 -5.69 7.34 -10.12
C THR A 192 -6.51 6.57 -11.13
N GLY A 193 -7.40 7.26 -11.87
CA GLY A 193 -8.21 6.70 -12.94
C GLY A 193 -9.37 5.83 -12.45
N ARG A 194 -9.98 5.12 -13.39
CA ARG A 194 -11.12 4.22 -13.16
C ARG A 194 -10.87 2.90 -13.91
N VAL A 195 -11.19 1.79 -13.25
CA VAL A 195 -10.93 0.45 -13.78
C VAL A 195 -12.14 -0.46 -13.66
N ARG A 196 -12.14 -1.57 -14.42
CA ARG A 196 -13.10 -2.65 -14.32
C ARG A 196 -12.38 -3.98 -14.06
N ILE A 197 -12.89 -4.72 -13.08
CA ILE A 197 -12.42 -6.06 -12.70
C ILE A 197 -13.64 -6.99 -12.70
N GLY A 198 -13.75 -7.85 -13.70
CA GLY A 198 -14.98 -8.64 -13.93
C GLY A 198 -16.19 -7.72 -14.14
N ALA A 199 -17.20 -7.82 -13.29
CA ALA A 199 -18.40 -6.98 -13.31
C ALA A 199 -18.30 -5.72 -12.41
N VAL A 200 -17.19 -5.55 -11.69
CA VAL A 200 -17.00 -4.44 -10.73
C VAL A 200 -16.24 -3.31 -11.39
N GLU A 201 -16.78 -2.09 -11.32
CA GLU A 201 -16.05 -0.85 -11.65
C GLU A 201 -15.61 -0.16 -10.37
N ALA A 202 -14.35 0.26 -10.32
CA ALA A 202 -13.74 0.98 -9.21
C ALA A 202 -13.15 2.30 -9.70
N ALA A 203 -13.48 3.38 -9.02
CA ALA A 203 -12.90 4.71 -9.25
C ALA A 203 -11.61 4.88 -8.43
N ALA A 204 -10.90 5.97 -8.69
CA ALA A 204 -9.71 6.32 -7.91
C ALA A 204 -10.01 6.28 -6.40
N ARG A 205 -9.16 5.59 -5.66
CA ARG A 205 -9.17 5.45 -4.21
C ARG A 205 -10.27 4.53 -3.65
N ASP A 206 -11.09 3.90 -4.50
CA ASP A 206 -11.93 2.79 -4.06
C ASP A 206 -11.04 1.58 -3.73
N GLY A 207 -11.46 0.76 -2.76
CA GLY A 207 -10.84 -0.55 -2.51
C GLY A 207 -11.60 -1.66 -3.22
N VAL A 208 -10.87 -2.65 -3.74
CA VAL A 208 -11.47 -3.88 -4.28
C VAL A 208 -10.86 -5.08 -3.57
N ALA A 209 -11.67 -5.77 -2.77
CA ALA A 209 -11.28 -7.00 -2.08
C ALA A 209 -11.59 -8.22 -2.96
N ILE A 210 -10.59 -9.07 -3.20
CA ILE A 210 -10.68 -10.17 -4.16
C ILE A 210 -10.17 -11.45 -3.51
N THR A 211 -10.91 -12.56 -3.65
CA THR A 211 -10.50 -13.91 -3.23
C THR A 211 -11.17 -14.97 -4.09
N GLY A 212 -10.59 -16.18 -4.12
CA GLY A 212 -11.14 -17.30 -4.89
C GLY A 212 -10.80 -17.28 -6.38
N GLU A 213 -9.92 -16.38 -6.82
CA GLU A 213 -9.51 -16.22 -8.21
C GLU A 213 -8.14 -16.89 -8.46
N ARG A 214 -7.88 -17.33 -9.69
CA ARG A 214 -6.57 -17.81 -10.16
C ARG A 214 -5.79 -16.74 -10.91
N GLN A 215 -6.52 -15.81 -11.48
CA GLN A 215 -6.02 -14.66 -12.21
C GLN A 215 -7.05 -13.55 -12.13
N ILE A 216 -6.62 -12.33 -12.04
CA ILE A 216 -7.47 -11.15 -12.25
C ILE A 216 -7.06 -10.42 -13.52
N GLU A 217 -8.06 -9.92 -14.24
CA GLU A 217 -7.89 -8.99 -15.35
C GLU A 217 -8.44 -7.63 -14.93
N VAL A 218 -7.61 -6.61 -15.04
CA VAL A 218 -7.97 -5.23 -14.72
C VAL A 218 -7.91 -4.41 -15.99
N THR A 219 -9.07 -3.98 -16.46
CA THR A 219 -9.18 -3.11 -17.65
C THR A 219 -9.31 -1.67 -17.21
N ALA A 220 -8.42 -0.81 -17.69
CA ALA A 220 -8.47 0.62 -17.45
C ALA A 220 -9.57 1.28 -18.29
N LEU A 221 -10.48 1.98 -17.65
CA LEU A 221 -11.51 2.81 -18.29
C LEU A 221 -11.00 4.23 -18.51
N GLU A 222 -10.00 4.64 -17.76
CA GLU A 222 -9.21 5.88 -17.84
C GLU A 222 -7.76 5.50 -17.60
N ASP A 223 -6.79 6.35 -17.97
CA ASP A 223 -5.39 6.14 -17.60
C ASP A 223 -5.30 5.95 -16.07
N ALA A 224 -4.81 4.81 -15.62
CA ALA A 224 -4.87 4.41 -14.22
C ALA A 224 -3.52 4.01 -13.66
N GLU A 225 -3.27 4.41 -12.42
CA GLU A 225 -2.21 3.89 -11.58
C GLU A 225 -2.82 2.95 -10.53
N LEU A 226 -2.33 1.72 -10.47
CA LEU A 226 -2.87 0.66 -9.62
C LEU A 226 -1.86 0.28 -8.56
N VAL A 227 -2.32 0.07 -7.33
CA VAL A 227 -1.54 -0.56 -6.26
C VAL A 227 -2.31 -1.79 -5.79
N LEU A 228 -1.60 -2.92 -5.72
CA LEU A 228 -2.14 -4.24 -5.36
C LEU A 228 -1.36 -4.81 -4.18
N VAL A 229 -2.07 -5.30 -3.17
CA VAL A 229 -1.54 -6.22 -2.17
C VAL A 229 -2.06 -7.62 -2.47
N ASP A 230 -1.15 -8.59 -2.49
CA ASP A 230 -1.42 -10.02 -2.53
C ASP A 230 -0.93 -10.63 -1.21
N ALA A 231 -1.84 -11.06 -0.35
CA ALA A 231 -1.55 -11.57 0.99
C ALA A 231 -2.05 -13.02 1.17
N ALA A 232 -1.40 -13.74 2.08
CA ALA A 232 -1.83 -15.08 2.50
C ALA A 232 -3.11 -15.02 3.36
#